data_392b5e5b76a0ea91629d03c95f126d67
#
_entry.id   392b5e5b76a0ea91629d03c95f126d67
#
_cell.length_a   1.000
_cell.length_b   1.000
_cell.length_c   1.000
_cell.angle_alpha   90.00
_cell.angle_beta   90.00
_cell.angle_gamma   90.00
#
_symmetry.space_group_name_H-M   'P 1'
#
loop_
_entity.id
_entity.type
_entity.pdbx_description
1 polymer ?
#
loop_
_entity_poly.entity_id
_entity_poly.type
_entity_poly.pdbx_seq_one_letter_code
_entity_poly.pdbx_strand_id
1 'polypeptide(L)'
;NQKIQAYFDSQQWYHGTVAPSDFDEDVFNEYEKANVELLKKAEDGTLTASTSSGTSSTDDGYIISDSSIRELTDSDLSGLSKGKLRIARNEIYARHHRKFDSADLQIYFDKKSWYSGTIEPSDFDEKNELSQIEKKNIDLIKKYE
;
A
#
# COMPACT_ATOMS: atom_id res chain seq x y z
N ASN A 1 -0.23 18.21 -22.53
CA ASN A 1 -1.61 18.63 -22.68
C ASN A 1 -1.88 19.85 -21.79
N GLN A 2 -2.17 21.02 -22.39
CA GLN A 2 -2.32 22.31 -21.68
C GLN A 2 -3.43 22.28 -20.60
N LYS A 3 -4.49 21.49 -20.81
CA LYS A 3 -5.58 21.37 -19.83
C LYS A 3 -5.15 20.65 -18.54
N ILE A 4 -4.31 19.63 -18.67
CA ILE A 4 -3.78 18.88 -17.53
C ILE A 4 -2.81 19.78 -16.76
N GLN A 5 -1.94 20.50 -17.44
CA GLN A 5 -1.01 21.44 -16.80
C GLN A 5 -1.78 22.53 -16.02
N ALA A 6 -2.77 23.16 -16.65
CA ALA A 6 -3.59 24.17 -16.00
C ALA A 6 -4.35 23.64 -14.75
N TYR A 7 -4.79 22.38 -14.79
CA TYR A 7 -5.40 21.74 -13.63
C TYR A 7 -4.42 21.63 -12.47
N PHE A 8 -3.21 21.09 -12.72
CA PHE A 8 -2.21 20.93 -11.67
C PHE A 8 -1.68 22.27 -11.17
N ASP A 9 -1.45 23.24 -12.04
CA ASP A 9 -1.01 24.60 -11.66
C ASP A 9 -2.02 25.31 -10.73
N SER A 10 -3.30 24.90 -10.78
CA SER A 10 -4.33 25.41 -9.88
C SER A 10 -4.32 24.77 -8.48
N GLN A 11 -3.56 23.67 -8.29
CA GLN A 11 -3.50 22.96 -7.03
C GLN A 11 -2.42 23.55 -6.12
N GLN A 12 -2.79 23.91 -4.87
CA GLN A 12 -1.86 24.51 -3.90
C GLN A 12 -0.68 23.61 -3.50
N TRP A 13 -0.84 22.30 -3.66
CA TRP A 13 0.19 21.30 -3.34
C TRP A 13 1.13 21.00 -4.50
N TYR A 14 0.79 21.44 -5.72
CA TYR A 14 1.60 21.15 -6.90
C TYR A 14 2.68 22.21 -7.11
N HIS A 15 3.91 21.76 -7.17
CA HIS A 15 5.10 22.59 -7.44
C HIS A 15 5.91 21.94 -8.57
N GLY A 16 5.43 22.07 -9.79
CA GLY A 16 6.10 21.50 -10.97
C GLY A 16 7.43 22.20 -11.24
N THR A 17 8.53 21.58 -10.84
CA THR A 17 9.89 22.11 -10.99
C THR A 17 10.70 21.38 -12.06
N VAL A 18 10.23 20.23 -12.53
CA VAL A 18 10.92 19.39 -13.51
C VAL A 18 10.11 19.37 -14.81
N ALA A 19 10.76 19.66 -15.92
CA ALA A 19 10.12 19.54 -17.23
C ALA A 19 9.85 18.07 -17.57
N PRO A 20 8.78 17.75 -18.32
CA PRO A 20 8.44 16.36 -18.66
C PRO A 20 9.57 15.61 -19.41
N SER A 21 10.40 16.35 -20.18
CA SER A 21 11.56 15.77 -20.88
C SER A 21 12.72 15.42 -19.96
N ASP A 22 12.77 16.02 -18.79
CA ASP A 22 13.87 15.89 -17.82
C ASP A 22 13.50 15.01 -16.65
N PHE A 23 12.25 14.51 -16.66
CA PHE A 23 11.75 13.66 -15.59
C PHE A 23 12.25 12.22 -15.79
N ASP A 24 12.94 11.71 -14.79
CA ASP A 24 13.43 10.35 -14.74
C ASP A 24 12.39 9.44 -14.06
N GLU A 25 11.80 8.51 -14.81
CA GLU A 25 10.83 7.55 -14.26
C GLU A 25 11.48 6.57 -13.26
N ASP A 26 12.80 6.51 -13.17
CA ASP A 26 13.49 5.66 -12.19
C ASP A 26 13.37 6.18 -10.75
N VAL A 27 12.95 7.45 -10.56
CA VAL A 27 12.63 7.99 -9.23
C VAL A 27 11.33 7.41 -8.65
N PHE A 28 10.48 6.81 -9.49
CA PHE A 28 9.29 6.14 -9.00
C PHE A 28 9.62 4.86 -8.25
N ASN A 29 8.96 4.65 -7.13
CA ASN A 29 8.96 3.34 -6.49
C ASN A 29 8.15 2.32 -7.30
N GLU A 30 8.24 1.04 -6.96
CA GLU A 30 7.60 -0.05 -7.70
C GLU A 30 6.07 0.10 -7.80
N TYR A 31 5.43 0.65 -6.77
CA TYR A 31 3.98 0.88 -6.76
C TYR A 31 3.58 2.03 -7.67
N GLU A 32 4.36 3.10 -7.67
CA GLU A 32 4.13 4.23 -8.57
C GLU A 32 4.32 3.82 -10.03
N LYS A 33 5.36 3.05 -10.34
CA LYS A 33 5.57 2.48 -11.68
C LYS A 33 4.40 1.59 -12.10
N ALA A 34 3.92 0.70 -11.22
CA ALA A 34 2.77 -0.16 -11.49
C ALA A 34 1.47 0.64 -11.72
N ASN A 35 1.25 1.70 -10.95
CA ASN A 35 0.08 2.58 -11.12
C ASN A 35 0.14 3.36 -12.44
N VAL A 36 1.31 3.88 -12.82
CA VAL A 36 1.50 4.56 -14.10
C VAL A 36 1.26 3.60 -15.27
N GLU A 37 1.74 2.37 -15.18
CA GLU A 37 1.50 1.34 -16.19
C GLU A 37 0.01 0.97 -16.30
N LEU A 38 -0.68 0.86 -15.17
CA LEU A 38 -2.12 0.60 -15.13
C LEU A 38 -2.91 1.73 -15.78
N LEU A 39 -2.55 2.98 -15.50
CA LEU A 39 -3.16 4.16 -16.11
C LEU A 39 -2.90 4.20 -17.62
N LYS A 40 -1.68 3.91 -18.08
CA LYS A 40 -1.35 3.80 -19.51
C LYS A 40 -2.23 2.73 -20.19
N LYS A 41 -2.43 1.58 -19.58
CA LYS A 41 -3.32 0.51 -20.08
C LYS A 41 -4.80 0.94 -20.13
N ALA A 42 -5.22 1.78 -19.15
CA ALA A 42 -6.57 2.34 -19.15
C ALA A 42 -6.79 3.32 -20.31
N GLU A 43 -5.81 4.18 -20.56
CA GLU A 43 -5.85 5.17 -21.65
C GLU A 43 -5.84 4.51 -23.04
N ASP A 44 -5.08 3.42 -23.21
CA ASP A 44 -5.00 2.65 -24.45
C ASP A 44 -6.22 1.74 -24.69
N GLY A 45 -7.17 1.70 -23.76
CA GLY A 45 -8.37 0.86 -23.85
C GLY A 45 -8.08 -0.65 -23.76
N THR A 46 -6.90 -1.05 -23.33
CA THR A 46 -6.49 -2.45 -23.16
C THR A 46 -6.83 -3.01 -21.78
N LEU A 47 -7.40 -2.17 -20.89
CA LEU A 47 -8.00 -2.65 -19.63
C LEU A 47 -9.28 -3.41 -19.93
N THR A 48 -9.18 -4.73 -20.04
CA THR A 48 -10.36 -5.58 -19.84
C THR A 48 -10.73 -5.49 -18.36
N ALA A 49 -11.94 -4.98 -18.08
CA ALA A 49 -12.48 -4.97 -16.73
C ALA A 49 -12.68 -6.41 -16.27
N SER A 50 -11.63 -6.99 -15.73
CA SER A 50 -11.74 -8.18 -14.89
C SER A 50 -12.16 -7.71 -13.51
N THR A 51 -13.48 -7.67 -13.27
CA THR A 51 -14.04 -7.78 -11.94
C THR A 51 -13.65 -9.15 -11.40
N SER A 52 -12.44 -9.30 -10.95
CA SER A 52 -12.06 -10.40 -10.10
C SER A 52 -11.93 -9.89 -8.68
N SER A 53 -13.00 -10.06 -7.90
CA SER A 53 -12.84 -10.37 -6.50
C SER A 53 -12.01 -11.66 -6.48
N GLY A 54 -10.74 -11.56 -6.34
CA GLY A 54 -9.85 -12.72 -6.40
C GLY A 54 -8.45 -12.27 -6.11
N THR A 55 -7.96 -12.64 -4.95
CA THR A 55 -6.59 -13.05 -4.69
C THR A 55 -5.71 -12.93 -5.94
N SER A 56 -5.22 -11.73 -6.27
CA SER A 56 -4.10 -11.59 -7.17
C SER A 56 -2.87 -12.00 -6.37
N SER A 57 -2.53 -13.27 -6.46
CA SER A 57 -1.26 -13.79 -6.03
C SER A 57 -0.19 -13.39 -7.06
N THR A 58 0.22 -12.13 -7.05
CA THR A 58 1.62 -11.83 -7.19
C THR A 58 2.19 -12.20 -5.82
N ASP A 59 3.09 -13.15 -5.81
CA ASP A 59 3.68 -13.71 -4.57
C ASP A 59 4.65 -12.71 -3.92
N ASP A 60 4.20 -11.49 -3.70
CA ASP A 60 4.91 -10.47 -2.91
C ASP A 60 4.84 -10.79 -1.41
N GLY A 61 4.17 -11.91 -1.10
CA GLY A 61 4.04 -12.37 0.27
C GLY A 61 3.15 -11.50 1.16
N TYR A 62 2.35 -10.61 0.60
CA TYR A 62 1.32 -9.84 1.33
C TYR A 62 0.01 -10.63 1.44
N ILE A 63 -0.69 -10.46 2.57
CA ILE A 63 -2.07 -10.97 2.73
C ILE A 63 -3.05 -10.01 2.05
N ILE A 64 -2.85 -8.69 2.24
CA ILE A 64 -3.65 -7.64 1.60
C ILE A 64 -2.71 -6.55 1.10
N SER A 65 -2.32 -6.62 -0.17
CA SER A 65 -1.29 -5.75 -0.75
C SER A 65 -1.65 -4.26 -0.76
N ASP A 66 -2.92 -3.93 -0.88
CA ASP A 66 -3.42 -2.57 -1.04
C ASP A 66 -3.99 -1.94 0.25
N SER A 67 -3.75 -2.56 1.41
CA SER A 67 -4.27 -2.10 2.70
C SER A 67 -3.71 -0.76 3.18
N SER A 68 -2.66 -0.23 2.56
CA SER A 68 -2.11 1.09 2.87
C SER A 68 -2.63 2.21 1.96
N ILE A 69 -3.29 1.86 0.84
CA ILE A 69 -3.68 2.83 -0.20
C ILE A 69 -5.19 2.98 -0.37
N ARG A 70 -6.01 2.03 0.08
CA ARG A 70 -7.47 2.10 0.06
C ARG A 70 -8.09 1.65 1.37
N GLU A 71 -9.31 2.10 1.63
CA GLU A 71 -10.11 1.57 2.74
C GLU A 71 -10.58 0.15 2.40
N LEU A 72 -10.39 -0.77 3.33
CA LEU A 72 -10.85 -2.14 3.22
C LEU A 72 -12.34 -2.22 3.54
N THR A 73 -12.99 -3.25 3.02
CA THR A 73 -14.39 -3.58 3.28
C THR A 73 -14.50 -4.92 4.00
N ASP A 74 -15.67 -5.21 4.55
CA ASP A 74 -15.97 -6.50 5.16
C ASP A 74 -15.74 -7.66 4.18
N SER A 75 -15.98 -7.42 2.89
CA SER A 75 -15.75 -8.42 1.84
C SER A 75 -14.28 -8.77 1.66
N ASP A 76 -13.37 -7.83 1.86
CA ASP A 76 -11.92 -8.07 1.76
C ASP A 76 -11.42 -8.99 2.88
N LEU A 77 -12.10 -8.98 4.01
CA LEU A 77 -11.73 -9.74 5.19
C LEU A 77 -12.48 -11.07 5.30
N SER A 78 -13.65 -11.18 4.61
CA SER A 78 -14.47 -12.39 4.63
C SER A 78 -13.70 -13.55 4.00
N GLY A 79 -13.49 -14.64 4.68
CA GLY A 79 -12.71 -15.78 4.20
C GLY A 79 -11.24 -15.80 4.64
N LEU A 80 -10.77 -14.74 5.30
CA LEU A 80 -9.48 -14.79 5.97
C LEU A 80 -9.63 -15.44 7.35
N SER A 81 -8.73 -16.37 7.66
CA SER A 81 -8.67 -16.92 9.03
C SER A 81 -8.16 -15.87 10.01
N LYS A 82 -8.46 -16.03 11.30
CA LYS A 82 -7.96 -15.13 12.37
C LYS A 82 -6.43 -14.95 12.33
N GLY A 83 -5.71 -16.03 12.04
CA GLY A 83 -4.25 -15.97 11.87
C GLY A 83 -3.82 -15.10 10.68
N LYS A 84 -4.52 -15.20 9.55
CA LYS A 84 -4.27 -14.34 8.38
C LYS A 84 -4.66 -12.88 8.65
N LEU A 85 -5.76 -12.64 9.34
CA LEU A 85 -6.18 -11.29 9.74
C LEU A 85 -5.13 -10.64 10.66
N ARG A 86 -4.62 -11.39 11.64
CA ARG A 86 -3.52 -10.92 12.51
C ARG A 86 -2.28 -10.54 11.70
N ILE A 87 -1.91 -11.36 10.71
CA ILE A 87 -0.77 -11.05 9.83
C ILE A 87 -1.08 -9.83 8.99
N ALA A 88 -2.24 -9.75 8.31
CA ALA A 88 -2.65 -8.62 7.47
C ALA A 88 -2.63 -7.28 8.25
N ARG A 89 -3.10 -7.28 9.50
CA ARG A 89 -3.00 -6.10 10.35
C ARG A 89 -1.55 -5.71 10.64
N ASN A 90 -0.70 -6.67 10.91
CA ASN A 90 0.70 -6.42 11.21
C ASN A 90 1.54 -6.11 9.96
N GLU A 91 1.08 -6.48 8.76
CA GLU A 91 1.68 -6.04 7.49
C GLU A 91 1.69 -4.52 7.36
N ILE A 92 0.61 -3.86 7.81
CA ILE A 92 0.53 -2.39 7.79
C ILE A 92 1.67 -1.80 8.62
N TYR A 93 1.89 -2.29 9.83
CA TYR A 93 2.99 -1.85 10.68
C TYR A 93 4.37 -2.22 10.10
N ALA A 94 4.49 -3.41 9.51
CA ALA A 94 5.73 -3.89 8.93
C ALA A 94 6.21 -3.02 7.75
N ARG A 95 5.28 -2.48 6.94
CA ARG A 95 5.61 -1.53 5.86
C ARG A 95 6.22 -0.23 6.38
N HIS A 96 5.90 0.15 7.61
CA HIS A 96 6.50 1.29 8.32
C HIS A 96 7.74 0.89 9.14
N HIS A 97 8.38 -0.21 8.79
CA HIS A 97 9.63 -0.66 9.41
C HIS A 97 9.55 -0.96 10.91
N ARG A 98 8.33 -1.16 11.45
CA ARG A 98 8.15 -1.51 12.85
C ARG A 98 8.61 -2.94 13.12
N LYS A 99 9.41 -3.13 14.16
CA LYS A 99 9.73 -4.46 14.71
C LYS A 99 8.58 -5.01 15.54
N PHE A 100 8.65 -6.28 15.88
CA PHE A 100 7.60 -6.98 16.61
C PHE A 100 8.15 -7.65 17.87
N ASP A 101 7.51 -7.43 19.01
CA ASP A 101 7.82 -8.14 20.27
C ASP A 101 7.43 -9.63 20.18
N SER A 102 6.44 -9.94 19.38
CA SER A 102 5.96 -11.30 19.13
C SER A 102 6.92 -12.03 18.21
N ALA A 103 7.63 -13.02 18.74
CA ALA A 103 8.69 -13.74 18.01
C ALA A 103 8.17 -14.39 16.71
N ASP A 104 6.92 -14.89 16.70
CA ASP A 104 6.30 -15.50 15.53
C ASP A 104 6.05 -14.47 14.42
N LEU A 105 5.66 -13.25 14.75
CA LEU A 105 5.48 -12.16 13.78
C LEU A 105 6.85 -11.68 13.26
N GLN A 106 7.82 -11.49 14.15
CA GLN A 106 9.16 -11.06 13.75
C GLN A 106 9.78 -12.08 12.77
N ILE A 107 9.74 -13.39 13.11
CA ILE A 107 10.23 -14.47 12.24
C ILE A 107 9.46 -14.53 10.91
N TYR A 108 8.16 -14.25 10.93
CA TYR A 108 7.36 -14.23 9.71
C TYR A 108 7.79 -13.10 8.78
N PHE A 109 7.92 -11.88 9.31
CA PHE A 109 8.28 -10.71 8.50
C PHE A 109 9.75 -10.71 8.09
N ASP A 110 10.67 -11.20 8.91
CA ASP A 110 12.11 -11.32 8.56
C ASP A 110 12.37 -12.17 7.30
N LYS A 111 11.42 -13.03 6.94
CA LYS A 111 11.47 -13.82 5.71
C LYS A 111 10.98 -13.08 4.47
N LYS A 112 10.40 -11.89 4.65
CA LYS A 112 9.86 -11.10 3.54
C LYS A 112 10.96 -10.20 2.98
N SER A 113 11.18 -10.25 1.66
CA SER A 113 12.22 -9.46 0.99
C SER A 113 11.98 -7.94 1.10
N TRP A 114 10.73 -7.55 1.26
CA TRP A 114 10.32 -6.14 1.39
C TRP A 114 10.38 -5.59 2.82
N TYR A 115 10.52 -6.46 3.83
CA TYR A 115 10.53 -6.03 5.23
C TYR A 115 11.94 -5.68 5.69
N SER A 116 12.05 -4.55 6.38
CA SER A 116 13.26 -4.12 7.06
C SER A 116 12.86 -3.46 8.38
N GLY A 117 12.87 -4.23 9.47
CA GLY A 117 12.54 -3.74 10.80
C GLY A 117 13.66 -2.86 11.37
N THR A 118 13.40 -1.57 11.52
CA THR A 118 14.36 -0.59 12.06
C THR A 118 13.83 0.15 13.28
N ILE A 119 12.50 0.21 13.46
CA ILE A 119 11.84 0.96 14.54
C ILE A 119 11.40 -0.01 15.62
N GLU A 120 11.90 0.19 16.84
CA GLU A 120 11.46 -0.62 17.98
C GLU A 120 9.96 -0.40 18.28
N PRO A 121 9.25 -1.41 18.79
CA PRO A 121 7.82 -1.27 19.09
C PRO A 121 7.49 -0.13 20.04
N SER A 122 8.40 0.18 20.98
CA SER A 122 8.26 1.29 21.94
C SER A 122 8.41 2.67 21.31
N ASP A 123 9.14 2.76 20.20
CA ASP A 123 9.48 4.01 19.53
C ASP A 123 8.55 4.31 18.35
N PHE A 124 7.67 3.37 18.02
CA PHE A 124 6.74 3.50 16.91
C PHE A 124 5.54 4.37 17.28
N ASP A 125 5.44 5.53 16.67
CA ASP A 125 4.33 6.46 16.88
C ASP A 125 3.21 6.23 15.84
N GLU A 126 2.22 5.41 16.20
CA GLU A 126 1.06 5.10 15.35
C GLU A 126 0.32 6.36 14.86
N LYS A 127 0.39 7.44 15.63
CA LYS A 127 -0.34 8.67 15.30
C LYS A 127 0.29 9.39 14.12
N ASN A 128 1.61 9.41 14.05
CA ASN A 128 2.36 10.12 13.04
C ASN A 128 2.81 9.23 11.88
N GLU A 129 3.08 7.94 12.15
CA GLU A 129 3.57 7.00 11.15
C GLU A 129 2.45 6.45 10.25
N LEU A 130 1.26 6.21 10.79
CA LEU A 130 0.16 5.62 10.05
C LEU A 130 -0.76 6.68 9.42
N SER A 131 -1.13 6.46 8.16
CA SER A 131 -2.16 7.25 7.47
C SER A 131 -3.56 7.01 8.07
N GLN A 132 -4.51 7.87 7.74
CA GLN A 132 -5.92 7.69 8.17
C GLN A 132 -6.55 6.42 7.58
N ILE A 133 -6.17 6.05 6.36
CA ILE A 133 -6.63 4.82 5.70
C ILE A 133 -6.13 3.61 6.49
N GLU A 134 -4.86 3.56 6.81
CA GLU A 134 -4.25 2.46 7.56
C GLU A 134 -4.86 2.29 8.95
N LYS A 135 -5.09 3.39 9.67
CA LYS A 135 -5.77 3.38 10.97
C LYS A 135 -7.17 2.77 10.88
N LYS A 136 -7.97 3.20 9.90
CA LYS A 136 -9.31 2.63 9.66
C LYS A 136 -9.25 1.15 9.31
N ASN A 137 -8.28 0.74 8.48
CA ASN A 137 -8.10 -0.64 8.10
C ASN A 137 -7.67 -1.52 9.27
N ILE A 138 -6.76 -1.03 10.11
CA ILE A 138 -6.38 -1.71 11.36
C ILE A 138 -7.59 -1.91 12.27
N ASP A 139 -8.43 -0.88 12.45
CA ASP A 139 -9.63 -0.95 13.28
C ASP A 139 -10.68 -1.90 12.70
N LEU A 140 -10.82 -1.93 11.37
CA LEU A 140 -11.69 -2.88 10.71
C LEU A 140 -11.20 -4.32 10.89
N ILE A 141 -9.92 -4.59 10.62
CA ILE A 141 -9.33 -5.93 10.75
C ILE A 141 -9.47 -6.45 12.19
N LYS A 142 -9.22 -5.60 13.21
CA LYS A 142 -9.39 -5.95 14.63
C LYS A 142 -10.79 -6.45 14.98
N LYS A 143 -11.84 -6.01 14.28
CA LYS A 143 -13.21 -6.48 14.52
C LYS A 143 -13.43 -7.93 14.07
N TYR A 144 -12.63 -8.39 13.11
CA TYR A 144 -12.72 -9.74 12.52
C TYR A 144 -11.67 -10.71 13.09
N GLU A 145 -10.64 -10.22 13.76
CA GLU A 145 -9.56 -10.98 14.40
C GLU A 145 -10.04 -11.60 15.73
#